data_2406bef80c08ec395f19183214645f40
#
_entry.id   2406bef80c08ec395f19183214645f40
#
_cell.length_a   1.000
_cell.length_b   1.000
_cell.length_c   1.000
_cell.angle_alpha   90.00
_cell.angle_beta   90.00
_cell.angle_gamma   90.00
#
_symmetry.space_group_name_H-M   'P 1'
#
loop_
_entity.id
_entity.type
_entity.pdbx_description
1 polymer ?
#
loop_
_entity_poly.entity_id
_entity_poly.type
_entity_poly.pdbx_seq_one_letter_code
_entity_poly.pdbx_strand_id
1 'polypeptide(L)'
;VESLLDGMEAFGFDDIKTYDDFSSRVPVKKYEEIVSMIDACRKGKQNIFWPSNIKWFAKSSGTTNDKSKFIPISNESLENCHFKGGKDMLSLYFSNNEKSSLFQGKALRLGGSRALYEDNNTYFGDLSAIIIDNLPLWAEYVSAPSHKVSLMDEWEVKLEAIVKETLNEDIRSCLLYTSDAADDQLG
;
A
#
# COMPACT_ATOMS: atom_id res chain seq x y z
N VAL A 1 -26.64 -0.21 -0.94
CA VAL A 1 -25.78 -0.23 -2.14
C VAL A 1 -25.15 -1.60 -2.21
N GLU A 2 -25.49 -2.39 -3.22
CA GLU A 2 -25.01 -3.77 -3.37
C GLU A 2 -23.79 -3.86 -4.30
N SER A 3 -23.59 -2.87 -5.16
CA SER A 3 -22.49 -2.79 -6.10
C SER A 3 -21.98 -1.35 -6.26
N LEU A 4 -20.84 -1.20 -6.95
CA LEU A 4 -20.28 0.11 -7.30
C LEU A 4 -21.27 0.91 -8.18
N LEU A 5 -21.91 0.27 -9.15
CA LEU A 5 -22.88 0.93 -10.05
C LEU A 5 -24.07 1.49 -9.28
N ASP A 6 -24.65 0.69 -8.36
CA ASP A 6 -25.75 1.17 -7.52
C ASP A 6 -25.35 2.40 -6.70
N GLY A 7 -24.09 2.44 -6.22
CA GLY A 7 -23.56 3.60 -5.50
C GLY A 7 -23.43 4.81 -6.39
N MET A 8 -22.93 4.65 -7.60
CA MET A 8 -22.78 5.76 -8.56
C MET A 8 -24.15 6.33 -8.97
N GLU A 9 -25.14 5.48 -9.25
CA GLU A 9 -26.50 5.91 -9.55
C GLU A 9 -27.17 6.61 -8.35
N ALA A 10 -27.03 6.03 -7.15
CA ALA A 10 -27.63 6.60 -5.93
C ALA A 10 -27.13 8.01 -5.60
N PHE A 11 -25.87 8.33 -5.95
CA PHE A 11 -25.29 9.65 -5.75
C PHE A 11 -25.35 10.54 -6.99
N GLY A 12 -25.88 10.06 -8.11
CA GLY A 12 -26.00 10.82 -9.37
C GLY A 12 -24.65 11.26 -9.91
N PHE A 13 -23.66 10.35 -9.99
CA PHE A 13 -22.30 10.68 -10.41
C PHE A 13 -22.21 11.29 -11.80
N ASP A 14 -23.11 10.93 -12.71
CA ASP A 14 -23.13 11.50 -14.08
C ASP A 14 -23.41 13.01 -14.11
N ASP A 15 -24.08 13.53 -13.09
CA ASP A 15 -24.41 14.94 -12.94
C ASP A 15 -23.40 15.74 -12.14
N ILE A 16 -22.37 15.09 -11.58
CA ILE A 16 -21.30 15.76 -10.82
C ILE A 16 -20.33 16.43 -11.79
N LYS A 17 -20.26 17.75 -11.77
CA LYS A 17 -19.37 18.56 -12.61
C LYS A 17 -18.37 19.38 -11.81
N THR A 18 -18.68 19.69 -10.55
CA THR A 18 -17.88 20.54 -9.68
C THR A 18 -17.59 19.84 -8.36
N TYR A 19 -16.66 20.40 -7.59
CA TYR A 19 -16.40 19.95 -6.22
C TYR A 19 -17.63 20.13 -5.32
N ASP A 20 -18.37 21.22 -5.49
CA ASP A 20 -19.57 21.50 -4.70
C ASP A 20 -20.67 20.48 -5.00
N ASP A 21 -20.84 20.07 -6.26
CA ASP A 21 -21.76 18.98 -6.61
C ASP A 21 -21.35 17.68 -5.91
N PHE A 22 -20.06 17.34 -5.94
CA PHE A 22 -19.55 16.15 -5.29
C PHE A 22 -19.77 16.18 -3.77
N SER A 23 -19.36 17.27 -3.12
CA SER A 23 -19.42 17.40 -1.66
C SER A 23 -20.86 17.41 -1.13
N SER A 24 -21.80 17.92 -1.92
CA SER A 24 -23.23 17.95 -1.56
C SER A 24 -23.96 16.60 -1.73
N ARG A 25 -23.48 15.76 -2.65
CA ARG A 25 -24.14 14.48 -2.99
C ARG A 25 -23.48 13.27 -2.33
N VAL A 26 -22.16 13.28 -2.19
CA VAL A 26 -21.39 12.15 -1.65
C VAL A 26 -21.06 12.38 -0.18
N PRO A 27 -21.78 11.71 0.75
CA PRO A 27 -21.58 11.92 2.18
C PRO A 27 -20.25 11.33 2.64
N VAL A 28 -19.59 12.00 3.58
CA VAL A 28 -18.44 11.44 4.28
C VAL A 28 -18.90 10.27 5.14
N LYS A 29 -18.23 9.13 4.99
CA LYS A 29 -18.52 7.89 5.73
C LYS A 29 -17.41 7.56 6.70
N LYS A 30 -17.77 7.09 7.88
CA LYS A 30 -16.83 6.46 8.81
C LYS A 30 -16.57 5.02 8.41
N TYR A 31 -15.44 4.47 8.84
CA TYR A 31 -15.08 3.07 8.54
C TYR A 31 -16.17 2.07 8.98
N GLU A 32 -16.76 2.28 10.13
CA GLU A 32 -17.80 1.44 10.71
C GLU A 32 -19.08 1.37 9.85
N GLU A 33 -19.31 2.40 9.03
CA GLU A 33 -20.47 2.45 8.12
C GLU A 33 -20.23 1.67 6.82
N ILE A 34 -18.95 1.40 6.48
CA ILE A 34 -18.57 0.67 5.25
C ILE A 34 -17.97 -0.71 5.52
N VAL A 35 -17.75 -1.07 6.79
CA VAL A 35 -17.09 -2.33 7.17
C VAL A 35 -17.80 -3.57 6.61
N SER A 36 -19.12 -3.57 6.56
CA SER A 36 -19.89 -4.69 5.98
C SER A 36 -19.61 -4.90 4.49
N MET A 37 -19.39 -3.82 3.76
CA MET A 37 -19.03 -3.87 2.34
C MET A 37 -17.58 -4.36 2.18
N ILE A 38 -16.65 -3.90 3.06
CA ILE A 38 -15.26 -4.37 3.10
C ILE A 38 -15.23 -5.88 3.39
N ASP A 39 -16.00 -6.36 4.36
CA ASP A 39 -16.07 -7.78 4.70
C ASP A 39 -16.66 -8.63 3.57
N ALA A 40 -17.64 -8.11 2.85
CA ALA A 40 -18.15 -8.78 1.66
C ALA A 40 -17.07 -8.89 0.56
N CYS A 41 -16.31 -7.82 0.35
CA CYS A 41 -15.19 -7.80 -0.59
C CYS A 41 -14.09 -8.79 -0.19
N ARG A 42 -13.74 -8.85 1.09
CA ARG A 42 -12.79 -9.84 1.66
C ARG A 42 -13.24 -11.29 1.45
N LYS A 43 -14.53 -11.55 1.48
CA LYS A 43 -15.14 -12.86 1.19
C LYS A 43 -15.24 -13.16 -0.31
N GLY A 44 -14.62 -12.35 -1.15
CA GLY A 44 -14.52 -12.56 -2.59
C GLY A 44 -15.62 -11.88 -3.42
N LYS A 45 -16.56 -11.13 -2.81
CA LYS A 45 -17.55 -10.36 -3.58
C LYS A 45 -16.82 -9.20 -4.27
N GLN A 46 -16.92 -9.13 -5.58
CA GLN A 46 -16.26 -8.10 -6.39
C GLN A 46 -17.24 -6.99 -6.79
N ASN A 47 -16.71 -5.91 -7.41
CA ASN A 47 -17.50 -4.78 -7.89
C ASN A 47 -18.31 -4.05 -6.81
N ILE A 48 -17.73 -3.91 -5.61
CA ILE A 48 -18.34 -3.17 -4.49
C ILE A 48 -17.77 -1.75 -4.43
N PHE A 49 -16.43 -1.63 -4.32
CA PHE A 49 -15.74 -0.35 -4.22
C PHE A 49 -15.08 0.07 -5.53
N TRP A 50 -14.78 -0.91 -6.38
CA TRP A 50 -13.99 -0.70 -7.58
C TRP A 50 -14.38 -1.72 -8.66
N PRO A 51 -14.36 -1.35 -9.95
CA PRO A 51 -14.75 -2.26 -11.02
C PRO A 51 -13.75 -3.39 -11.27
N SER A 52 -12.46 -3.21 -10.93
CA SER A 52 -11.48 -4.28 -11.00
C SER A 52 -11.49 -5.15 -9.74
N ASN A 53 -10.92 -6.35 -9.85
CA ASN A 53 -10.83 -7.28 -8.74
C ASN A 53 -9.93 -6.75 -7.62
N ILE A 54 -10.45 -6.73 -6.42
CA ILE A 54 -9.69 -6.46 -5.20
C ILE A 54 -9.21 -7.78 -4.62
N LYS A 55 -7.91 -7.97 -4.61
CA LYS A 55 -7.25 -9.14 -4.00
C LYS A 55 -6.50 -8.80 -2.72
N TRP A 56 -6.05 -7.56 -2.59
CA TRP A 56 -5.20 -7.10 -1.51
C TRP A 56 -5.96 -6.24 -0.52
N PHE A 57 -5.71 -6.48 0.77
CA PHE A 57 -6.26 -5.68 1.86
C PHE A 57 -5.14 -5.29 2.81
N ALA A 58 -4.85 -3.99 2.88
CA ALA A 58 -3.91 -3.48 3.85
C ALA A 58 -4.53 -3.50 5.25
N LYS A 59 -3.80 -4.05 6.21
CA LYS A 59 -4.19 -4.07 7.61
C LYS A 59 -3.58 -2.87 8.30
N SER A 60 -4.39 -1.97 8.86
CA SER A 60 -3.88 -0.88 9.68
C SER A 60 -3.55 -1.36 11.09
N SER A 61 -2.49 -0.79 11.69
CA SER A 61 -2.26 -0.86 13.13
C SER A 61 -3.44 -0.19 13.83
N GLY A 62 -4.23 -0.94 14.57
CA GLY A 62 -5.41 -0.42 15.25
C GLY A 62 -5.02 0.30 16.55
N THR A 63 -4.92 1.63 16.54
CA THR A 63 -4.63 2.41 17.75
C THR A 63 -5.86 2.80 18.58
N THR A 64 -7.07 2.64 18.07
CA THR A 64 -8.27 3.22 18.71
C THR A 64 -9.41 2.25 18.99
N ASN A 65 -9.33 1.04 19.20
CA ASN A 65 -10.39 0.10 19.64
C ASN A 65 -10.03 -1.38 19.40
N ASP A 66 -8.76 -1.78 19.51
CA ASP A 66 -8.29 -3.18 19.39
C ASP A 66 -8.71 -3.94 18.10
N LYS A 67 -9.26 -3.27 17.11
CA LYS A 67 -9.65 -3.92 15.86
C LYS A 67 -8.90 -3.30 14.69
N SER A 68 -8.01 -4.09 14.09
CA SER A 68 -7.37 -3.72 12.84
C SER A 68 -8.40 -3.42 11.76
N LYS A 69 -8.20 -2.33 11.03
CA LYS A 69 -9.01 -1.96 9.86
C LYS A 69 -8.40 -2.56 8.61
N PHE A 70 -9.24 -3.00 7.69
CA PHE A 70 -8.82 -3.53 6.41
C PHE A 70 -9.17 -2.52 5.31
N ILE A 71 -8.19 -2.16 4.51
CA ILE A 71 -8.32 -1.20 3.42
C ILE A 71 -8.15 -1.94 2.10
N PRO A 72 -9.18 -1.98 1.24
CA PRO A 72 -9.07 -2.60 -0.07
C PRO A 72 -8.03 -1.87 -0.95
N ILE A 73 -7.15 -2.62 -1.59
CA ILE A 73 -6.12 -2.10 -2.48
C ILE A 73 -6.37 -2.62 -3.89
N SER A 74 -6.68 -1.74 -4.82
CA SER A 74 -6.82 -2.07 -6.24
C SER A 74 -5.47 -1.99 -6.97
N ASN A 75 -5.37 -2.63 -8.14
CA ASN A 75 -4.21 -2.51 -8.98
C ASN A 75 -3.98 -1.05 -9.41
N GLU A 76 -5.05 -0.32 -9.71
CA GLU A 76 -5.00 1.10 -10.08
C GLU A 76 -4.50 1.96 -8.91
N SER A 77 -4.82 1.60 -7.66
CA SER A 77 -4.27 2.26 -6.47
C SER A 77 -2.76 2.04 -6.36
N LEU A 78 -2.29 0.81 -6.61
CA LEU A 78 -0.85 0.53 -6.63
C LEU A 78 -0.13 1.33 -7.73
N GLU A 79 -0.64 1.30 -8.96
CA GLU A 79 -0.01 1.93 -10.11
C GLU A 79 -0.09 3.47 -10.06
N ASN A 80 -1.30 4.02 -9.87
CA ASN A 80 -1.55 5.46 -10.05
C ASN A 80 -1.33 6.27 -8.76
N CYS A 81 -1.30 5.64 -7.59
CA CYS A 81 -1.01 6.29 -6.32
C CYS A 81 0.37 5.93 -5.81
N HIS A 82 0.60 4.66 -5.44
CA HIS A 82 1.84 4.27 -4.77
C HIS A 82 3.07 4.32 -5.69
N PHE A 83 3.04 3.63 -6.83
CA PHE A 83 4.20 3.59 -7.73
C PHE A 83 4.40 4.92 -8.45
N LYS A 84 3.33 5.54 -8.92
CA LYS A 84 3.40 6.85 -9.55
C LYS A 84 3.88 7.91 -8.56
N GLY A 85 3.34 7.94 -7.34
CA GLY A 85 3.75 8.89 -6.30
C GLY A 85 5.24 8.76 -5.96
N GLY A 86 5.74 7.53 -5.79
CA GLY A 86 7.17 7.27 -5.60
C GLY A 86 8.03 7.75 -6.77
N LYS A 87 7.59 7.48 -8.00
CA LYS A 87 8.27 7.96 -9.22
C LYS A 87 8.28 9.48 -9.31
N ASP A 88 7.16 10.13 -9.05
CA ASP A 88 7.05 11.60 -9.12
C ASP A 88 7.93 12.26 -8.04
N MET A 89 7.96 11.71 -6.82
CA MET A 89 8.85 12.16 -5.75
C MET A 89 10.33 12.07 -6.16
N LEU A 90 10.76 10.94 -6.70
CA LEU A 90 12.14 10.76 -7.19
C LEU A 90 12.46 11.72 -8.34
N SER A 91 11.53 11.91 -9.26
CA SER A 91 11.69 12.85 -10.39
C SER A 91 11.90 14.28 -9.91
N LEU A 92 11.10 14.73 -8.93
CA LEU A 92 11.26 16.06 -8.29
C LEU A 92 12.59 16.17 -7.55
N TYR A 93 13.00 15.13 -6.83
CA TYR A 93 14.30 15.11 -6.15
C TYR A 93 15.44 15.29 -7.14
N PHE A 94 15.47 14.55 -8.25
CA PHE A 94 16.50 14.66 -9.27
C PHE A 94 16.48 15.99 -10.00
N SER A 95 15.31 16.55 -10.28
CA SER A 95 15.20 17.89 -10.88
C SER A 95 15.83 18.99 -10.02
N ASN A 96 15.84 18.79 -8.70
CA ASN A 96 16.45 19.73 -7.76
C ASN A 96 17.88 19.38 -7.36
N ASN A 97 18.37 18.17 -7.71
CA ASN A 97 19.67 17.65 -7.30
C ASN A 97 20.37 16.94 -8.46
N GLU A 98 20.75 17.68 -9.48
CA GLU A 98 21.36 17.16 -10.74
C GLU A 98 22.62 16.29 -10.51
N LYS A 99 23.36 16.53 -9.42
CA LYS A 99 24.56 15.75 -9.06
C LYS A 99 24.26 14.56 -8.15
N SER A 100 23.00 14.21 -7.99
CA SER A 100 22.63 13.08 -7.13
C SER A 100 23.17 11.76 -7.65
N SER A 101 23.76 10.98 -6.75
CA SER A 101 24.27 9.63 -7.03
C SER A 101 23.35 8.52 -6.54
N LEU A 102 22.09 8.85 -6.27
CA LEU A 102 21.11 7.95 -5.66
C LEU A 102 20.95 6.63 -6.44
N PHE A 103 20.92 6.69 -7.78
CA PHE A 103 20.80 5.52 -8.65
C PHE A 103 22.13 4.85 -9.03
N GLN A 104 23.26 5.31 -8.50
CA GLN A 104 24.56 4.64 -8.75
C GLN A 104 24.76 3.41 -7.85
N GLY A 105 23.97 3.28 -6.78
CA GLY A 105 23.93 2.14 -5.89
C GLY A 105 22.51 1.59 -5.73
N LYS A 106 22.31 0.78 -4.68
CA LYS A 106 21.03 0.16 -4.38
C LYS A 106 20.23 0.95 -3.33
N ALA A 107 18.92 0.80 -3.39
CA ALA A 107 18.02 1.26 -2.34
C ALA A 107 17.88 0.16 -1.26
N LEU A 108 18.08 0.52 0.00
CA LEU A 108 17.71 -0.36 1.11
C LEU A 108 16.17 -0.42 1.19
N ARG A 109 15.63 -1.63 1.12
CA ARG A 109 14.20 -1.88 1.11
C ARG A 109 13.79 -2.57 2.40
N LEU A 110 13.07 -1.86 3.25
CA LEU A 110 12.52 -2.39 4.49
C LEU A 110 11.00 -2.43 4.38
N GLY A 111 10.43 -3.61 4.45
CA GLY A 111 8.99 -3.84 4.41
C GLY A 111 8.48 -4.46 5.69
N GLY A 112 7.18 -4.39 5.91
CA GLY A 112 6.48 -5.14 6.94
C GLY A 112 6.58 -6.66 6.72
N SER A 113 5.93 -7.41 7.61
CA SER A 113 5.91 -8.86 7.49
C SER A 113 4.95 -9.34 6.41
N ARG A 114 5.32 -10.45 5.76
CA ARG A 114 4.44 -11.18 4.84
C ARG A 114 3.53 -12.15 5.59
N ALA A 115 2.94 -11.75 6.70
CA ALA A 115 1.82 -12.50 7.25
C ALA A 115 0.60 -12.35 6.31
N LEU A 116 0.74 -12.87 5.09
CA LEU A 116 -0.34 -12.91 4.12
C LEU A 116 -1.26 -14.06 4.51
N TYR A 117 -2.30 -13.75 5.23
CA TYR A 117 -3.39 -14.68 5.40
C TYR A 117 -4.15 -14.75 4.08
N GLU A 118 -4.17 -15.93 3.47
CA GLU A 118 -5.01 -16.20 2.32
C GLU A 118 -6.37 -16.71 2.81
N ASP A 119 -7.43 -16.02 2.44
CA ASP A 119 -8.79 -16.48 2.60
C ASP A 119 -9.57 -16.16 1.31
N ASN A 120 -10.18 -17.17 0.70
CA ASN A 120 -10.99 -17.01 -0.51
C ASN A 120 -10.30 -16.24 -1.66
N ASN A 121 -9.02 -16.49 -1.93
CA ASN A 121 -8.25 -15.78 -2.95
C ASN A 121 -8.00 -14.29 -2.64
N THR A 122 -8.12 -13.89 -1.39
CA THR A 122 -7.78 -12.54 -0.91
C THR A 122 -6.58 -12.61 0.02
N TYR A 123 -5.75 -11.57 0.00
CA TYR A 123 -4.50 -11.49 0.74
C TYR A 123 -4.54 -10.30 1.69
N PHE A 124 -4.07 -10.51 2.92
CA PHE A 124 -4.04 -9.48 3.96
C PHE A 124 -2.60 -9.29 4.45
N GLY A 125 -2.20 -8.07 4.66
CA GLY A 125 -0.88 -7.77 5.21
C GLY A 125 -0.64 -6.29 5.39
N ASP A 126 0.56 -5.94 5.81
CA ASP A 126 0.99 -4.56 5.86
C ASP A 126 1.02 -3.95 4.46
N LEU A 127 0.64 -2.69 4.34
CA LEU A 127 0.65 -1.99 3.04
C LEU A 127 2.04 -2.04 2.40
N SER A 128 3.10 -1.89 3.19
CA SER A 128 4.48 -1.99 2.72
C SER A 128 4.80 -3.36 2.12
N ALA A 129 4.33 -4.44 2.73
CA ALA A 129 4.50 -5.78 2.19
C ALA A 129 3.73 -5.97 0.87
N ILE A 130 2.50 -5.45 0.79
CA ILE A 130 1.70 -5.48 -0.45
C ILE A 130 2.40 -4.71 -1.57
N ILE A 131 2.92 -3.51 -1.29
CA ILE A 131 3.66 -2.71 -2.28
C ILE A 131 4.89 -3.47 -2.77
N ILE A 132 5.69 -4.03 -1.86
CA ILE A 132 6.90 -4.78 -2.21
C ILE A 132 6.57 -6.03 -3.03
N ASP A 133 5.52 -6.77 -2.65
CA ASP A 133 5.12 -8.00 -3.35
C ASP A 133 4.62 -7.73 -4.79
N ASN A 134 4.19 -6.52 -5.07
CA ASN A 134 3.72 -6.09 -6.39
C ASN A 134 4.73 -5.22 -7.16
N LEU A 135 5.96 -5.06 -6.67
CA LEU A 135 7.00 -4.35 -7.40
C LEU A 135 7.38 -5.09 -8.70
N PRO A 136 7.70 -4.37 -9.77
CA PRO A 136 8.17 -5.00 -11.00
C PRO A 136 9.52 -5.69 -10.76
N LEU A 137 9.78 -6.78 -11.52
CA LEU A 137 10.98 -7.62 -11.35
C LEU A 137 12.30 -6.83 -11.42
N TRP A 138 12.37 -5.77 -12.21
CA TRP A 138 13.59 -4.94 -12.29
C TRP A 138 13.95 -4.24 -10.97
N ALA A 139 12.97 -4.04 -10.07
CA ALA A 139 13.23 -3.43 -8.77
C ALA A 139 14.17 -4.26 -7.89
N GLU A 140 14.27 -5.58 -8.12
CA GLU A 140 15.24 -6.47 -7.45
C GLU A 140 16.70 -6.08 -7.77
N TYR A 141 16.98 -5.60 -8.98
CA TYR A 141 18.35 -5.25 -9.38
C TYR A 141 18.83 -3.94 -8.75
N VAL A 142 17.93 -3.04 -8.41
CA VAL A 142 18.23 -1.72 -7.88
C VAL A 142 17.96 -1.57 -6.38
N SER A 143 17.61 -2.65 -5.70
CA SER A 143 17.35 -2.65 -4.25
C SER A 143 17.97 -3.86 -3.55
N ALA A 144 18.13 -3.75 -2.25
CA ALA A 144 18.55 -4.79 -1.33
C ALA A 144 17.83 -4.59 0.02
N PRO A 145 17.61 -5.62 0.81
CA PRO A 145 17.88 -7.03 0.53
C PRO A 145 16.97 -7.60 -0.56
N SER A 146 17.11 -8.89 -0.84
CA SER A 146 16.22 -9.63 -1.76
C SER A 146 14.76 -9.52 -1.34
N HIS A 147 13.84 -9.71 -2.31
CA HIS A 147 12.39 -9.73 -2.06
C HIS A 147 12.01 -10.70 -0.93
N LYS A 148 12.62 -11.90 -0.92
CA LYS A 148 12.39 -12.91 0.10
C LYS A 148 12.72 -12.41 1.50
N VAL A 149 13.87 -11.76 1.67
CA VAL A 149 14.33 -11.24 2.98
C VAL A 149 13.50 -10.02 3.38
N SER A 150 13.18 -9.14 2.43
CA SER A 150 12.35 -7.95 2.69
C SER A 150 10.98 -8.27 3.30
N LEU A 151 10.44 -9.47 3.03
CA LEU A 151 9.10 -9.91 3.44
C LEU A 151 9.10 -10.98 4.55
N MET A 152 10.23 -11.24 5.21
CA MET A 152 10.29 -12.19 6.33
C MET A 152 9.45 -11.71 7.51
N ASP A 153 8.89 -12.64 8.26
CA ASP A 153 8.01 -12.36 9.40
C ASP A 153 8.79 -12.17 10.71
N GLU A 154 9.74 -13.06 10.99
CA GLU A 154 10.52 -13.05 12.22
C GLU A 154 11.55 -11.92 12.20
N TRP A 155 11.37 -10.92 13.05
CA TRP A 155 12.15 -9.68 13.01
C TRP A 155 13.64 -9.89 13.24
N GLU A 156 14.05 -10.68 14.24
CA GLU A 156 15.45 -10.94 14.53
C GLU A 156 16.15 -11.63 13.38
N VAL A 157 15.53 -12.69 12.84
CA VAL A 157 16.05 -13.44 11.69
C VAL A 157 16.10 -12.58 10.42
N LYS A 158 15.09 -11.74 10.23
CA LYS A 158 15.03 -10.78 9.14
C LYS A 158 16.16 -9.77 9.22
N LEU A 159 16.41 -9.21 10.41
CA LEU A 159 17.46 -8.22 10.61
C LEU A 159 18.85 -8.79 10.30
N GLU A 160 19.14 -10.00 10.80
CA GLU A 160 20.38 -10.71 10.47
C GLU A 160 20.55 -10.95 8.97
N ALA A 161 19.48 -11.39 8.31
CA ALA A 161 19.48 -11.63 6.88
C ALA A 161 19.66 -10.34 6.06
N ILE A 162 19.02 -9.22 6.49
CA ILE A 162 19.22 -7.90 5.89
C ILE A 162 20.69 -7.50 5.97
N VAL A 163 21.29 -7.55 7.16
CA VAL A 163 22.70 -7.21 7.35
C VAL A 163 23.59 -8.06 6.46
N LYS A 164 23.35 -9.38 6.42
CA LYS A 164 24.13 -10.31 5.61
C LYS A 164 24.06 -10.01 4.11
N GLU A 165 22.89 -9.68 3.59
CA GLU A 165 22.70 -9.40 2.16
C GLU A 165 23.11 -7.99 1.76
N THR A 166 23.17 -7.03 2.72
CA THR A 166 23.45 -5.62 2.39
C THR A 166 24.85 -5.14 2.77
N LEU A 167 25.59 -5.92 3.58
CA LEU A 167 26.89 -5.50 4.13
C LEU A 167 27.91 -5.10 3.06
N ASN A 168 27.90 -5.76 1.90
CA ASN A 168 28.84 -5.51 0.79
C ASN A 168 28.19 -4.75 -0.38
N GLU A 169 26.97 -4.26 -0.21
CA GLU A 169 26.28 -3.51 -1.25
C GLU A 169 26.49 -2.01 -1.11
N ASP A 170 26.55 -1.30 -2.23
CA ASP A 170 26.61 0.17 -2.23
C ASP A 170 25.20 0.73 -2.00
N ILE A 171 24.80 0.85 -0.74
CA ILE A 171 23.48 1.38 -0.36
C ILE A 171 23.51 2.90 -0.37
N ARG A 172 22.68 3.51 -1.22
CA ARG A 172 22.61 4.97 -1.41
C ARG A 172 21.28 5.61 -1.03
N SER A 173 20.27 4.81 -0.80
CA SER A 173 18.96 5.29 -0.33
C SER A 173 18.30 4.26 0.56
N CYS A 174 17.33 4.70 1.35
CA CYS A 174 16.48 3.82 2.13
C CYS A 174 15.02 4.13 1.79
N LEU A 175 14.31 3.12 1.30
CA LEU A 175 12.88 3.17 1.11
C LEU A 175 12.23 2.45 2.29
N LEU A 176 11.78 3.23 3.25
CA LEU A 176 11.08 2.74 4.42
C LEU A 176 9.57 2.82 4.16
N TYR A 177 8.96 1.67 3.92
CA TYR A 177 7.52 1.56 3.77
C TYR A 177 6.90 1.22 5.12
N THR A 178 6.91 2.15 6.07
CA THR A 178 6.21 1.94 7.34
C THR A 178 5.13 3.00 7.50
N SER A 179 3.92 2.57 7.75
CA SER A 179 2.85 3.42 8.26
C SER A 179 3.03 3.70 9.77
N ASP A 180 3.86 2.91 10.44
CA ASP A 180 3.99 2.92 11.90
C ASP A 180 5.08 3.87 12.42
N ALA A 181 5.99 4.33 11.57
CA ALA A 181 7.04 5.27 11.98
C ALA A 181 6.52 6.62 12.51
N ALA A 182 5.26 6.96 12.24
CA ALA A 182 4.62 8.16 12.76
C ALA A 182 3.95 7.92 14.14
N ASP A 183 3.53 6.70 14.45
CA ASP A 183 2.82 6.37 15.68
C ASP A 183 3.78 6.16 16.86
N ASP A 184 5.01 5.70 16.62
CA ASP A 184 6.02 5.48 17.66
C ASP A 184 6.64 6.78 18.23
N GLN A 185 6.38 7.92 17.60
CA GLN A 185 6.91 9.22 18.04
C GLN A 185 5.97 10.02 18.96
N LEU A 186 4.77 9.51 19.25
CA LEU A 186 3.76 10.18 20.07
C LEU A 186 3.45 9.46 21.38
N GLY A 187 4.33 8.56 21.83
CA GLY A 187 4.30 7.91 23.14
C GLY A 187 5.00 8.72 24.23
#